data_274b109310237220a0eb3f0ba3a7c2b5
#
_entry.id   274b109310237220a0eb3f0ba3a7c2b5
#
_cell.length_a   1.000
_cell.length_b   1.000
_cell.length_c   1.000
_cell.angle_alpha   90.00
_cell.angle_beta   90.00
_cell.angle_gamma   90.00
#
_symmetry.space_group_name_H-M   'P 1'
#
loop_
_entity.id
_entity.type
_entity.pdbx_description
1 polymer ?
#
loop_
_entity_poly.entity_id
_entity_poly.type
_entity_poly.pdbx_seq_one_letter_code
_entity_poly.pdbx_strand_id
1 'polypeptide(L)'
;MPTEHTYKQFDAELEAVRANVLKMGGLVEEQITNAVDALISGNMELADQVDANDHNVNALEVSIDEDCTHIIARRQPTASDLRMVMMVVKTITDLERIGDEAAKIARMAKLIHQGERISLPRFSEVSYMASLVLDMLRKALDGFARLDATKAVEIARQDQSVDEEFRLNLRHLITYMMEDPRTISVFIDILFVTKAIERMGDHAKNMSEYVVYMVKGKDVRHTSLEEIEKEVM
;
A
#
# COMPACT_ATOMS: atom_id res chain seq x y z
N MET A 1 -13.23 0.35 24.96
CA MET A 1 -14.69 0.53 24.90
C MET A 1 -14.93 1.71 24.00
N PRO A 2 -15.79 1.64 22.97
CA PRO A 2 -16.17 2.82 22.21
C PRO A 2 -16.85 3.80 23.19
N THR A 3 -16.33 5.02 23.24
CA THR A 3 -16.96 6.12 23.97
C THR A 3 -18.21 6.50 23.19
N GLU A 4 -19.41 6.26 23.75
CA GLU A 4 -20.65 6.79 23.18
C GLU A 4 -20.56 8.33 23.21
N HIS A 5 -20.50 8.93 22.03
CA HIS A 5 -20.52 10.37 21.91
C HIS A 5 -21.93 10.91 22.12
N THR A 6 -22.03 12.03 22.84
CA THR A 6 -23.30 12.73 23.07
C THR A 6 -23.91 13.27 21.76
N TYR A 7 -23.16 13.27 20.67
CA TYR A 7 -23.56 13.76 19.36
C TYR A 7 -23.50 12.67 18.29
N LYS A 8 -24.63 12.06 17.97
CA LYS A 8 -24.78 11.08 16.87
C LYS A 8 -24.21 11.56 15.52
N GLN A 9 -24.17 12.87 15.30
CA GLN A 9 -23.61 13.45 14.08
C GLN A 9 -22.09 13.32 14.00
N PHE A 10 -21.38 13.43 15.13
CA PHE A 10 -19.94 13.24 15.17
C PHE A 10 -19.53 11.79 14.87
N ASP A 11 -20.26 10.82 15.45
CA ASP A 11 -20.06 9.41 15.14
C ASP A 11 -20.27 9.13 13.66
N ALA A 12 -21.31 9.72 13.05
CA ALA A 12 -21.58 9.57 11.62
C ALA A 12 -20.46 10.18 10.75
N GLU A 13 -19.88 11.31 11.14
CA GLU A 13 -18.74 11.94 10.44
C GLU A 13 -17.48 11.04 10.51
N LEU A 14 -17.17 10.47 11.68
CA LEU A 14 -16.05 9.52 11.83
C LEU A 14 -16.25 8.23 11.02
N GLU A 15 -17.45 7.67 11.03
CA GLU A 15 -17.78 6.49 10.23
C GLU A 15 -17.73 6.77 8.72
N ALA A 16 -18.16 7.95 8.27
CA ALA A 16 -18.05 8.35 6.87
C ALA A 16 -16.58 8.43 6.42
N VAL A 17 -15.71 9.02 7.23
CA VAL A 17 -14.27 9.09 6.95
C VAL A 17 -13.67 7.67 6.89
N ARG A 18 -14.00 6.79 7.84
CA ARG A 18 -13.52 5.39 7.81
C ARG A 18 -13.99 4.64 6.57
N ALA A 19 -15.26 4.81 6.18
CA ALA A 19 -15.80 4.19 4.97
C ALA A 19 -15.08 4.68 3.71
N ASN A 20 -14.75 5.97 3.63
CA ASN A 20 -14.02 6.55 2.52
C ASN A 20 -12.56 6.02 2.44
N VAL A 21 -11.88 5.82 3.57
CA VAL A 21 -10.56 5.16 3.62
C VAL A 21 -10.65 3.75 3.03
N LEU A 22 -11.64 2.95 3.43
CA LEU A 22 -11.81 1.58 2.90
C LEU A 22 -12.15 1.58 1.41
N LYS A 23 -12.95 2.56 0.95
CA LYS A 23 -13.22 2.75 -0.47
C LYS A 23 -11.93 3.06 -1.25
N MET A 24 -11.09 3.96 -0.74
CA MET A 24 -9.79 4.30 -1.31
C MET A 24 -8.89 3.07 -1.36
N GLY A 25 -8.85 2.27 -0.28
CA GLY A 25 -8.11 1.00 -0.22
C GLY A 25 -8.55 0.01 -1.31
N GLY A 26 -9.85 -0.13 -1.56
CA GLY A 26 -10.37 -0.97 -2.64
C GLY A 26 -9.93 -0.52 -4.04
N LEU A 27 -9.89 0.78 -4.30
CA LEU A 27 -9.36 1.32 -5.57
C LEU A 27 -7.85 1.04 -5.73
N VAL A 28 -7.08 1.17 -4.66
CA VAL A 28 -5.64 0.89 -4.67
C VAL A 28 -5.36 -0.61 -4.90
N GLU A 29 -6.14 -1.52 -4.28
CA GLU A 29 -6.06 -2.96 -4.57
C GLU A 29 -6.31 -3.27 -6.05
N GLU A 30 -7.32 -2.64 -6.64
CA GLU A 30 -7.64 -2.79 -8.06
C GLU A 30 -6.50 -2.25 -8.94
N GLN A 31 -5.92 -1.09 -8.60
CA GLN A 31 -4.77 -0.53 -9.32
C GLN A 31 -3.56 -1.47 -9.31
N ILE A 32 -3.20 -2.03 -8.15
CA ILE A 32 -2.08 -2.98 -8.05
C ILE A 32 -2.33 -4.20 -8.94
N THR A 33 -3.52 -4.79 -8.83
CA THR A 33 -3.89 -5.98 -9.61
C THR A 33 -3.80 -5.69 -11.11
N ASN A 34 -4.42 -4.61 -11.57
CA ASN A 34 -4.43 -4.24 -12.96
C ASN A 34 -3.04 -3.86 -13.51
N ALA A 35 -2.20 -3.21 -12.70
CA ALA A 35 -0.83 -2.86 -13.09
C ALA A 35 0.05 -4.10 -13.28
N VAL A 36 -0.06 -5.07 -12.38
CA VAL A 36 0.67 -6.34 -12.47
C VAL A 36 0.15 -7.19 -13.63
N ASP A 37 -1.15 -7.27 -13.83
CA ASP A 37 -1.76 -7.98 -14.95
C ASP A 37 -1.37 -7.35 -16.29
N ALA A 38 -1.31 -6.02 -16.38
CA ALA A 38 -0.82 -5.32 -17.57
C ALA A 38 0.64 -5.67 -17.87
N LEU A 39 1.50 -5.72 -16.85
CA LEU A 39 2.90 -6.12 -17.01
C LEU A 39 3.03 -7.56 -17.49
N ILE A 40 2.29 -8.50 -16.90
CA ILE A 40 2.40 -9.93 -17.22
C ILE A 40 1.84 -10.24 -18.62
N SER A 41 0.69 -9.65 -18.95
CA SER A 41 -0.02 -9.91 -20.21
C SER A 41 0.44 -9.05 -21.39
N GLY A 42 1.14 -7.93 -21.13
CA GLY A 42 1.45 -6.93 -22.13
C GLY A 42 0.22 -6.12 -22.59
N ASN A 43 -0.83 -6.07 -21.79
CA ASN A 43 -2.04 -5.31 -22.11
C ASN A 43 -1.87 -3.81 -21.86
N MET A 44 -1.58 -3.07 -22.92
CA MET A 44 -1.32 -1.62 -22.85
C MET A 44 -2.57 -0.81 -22.51
N GLU A 45 -3.76 -1.26 -22.92
CA GLU A 45 -5.01 -0.59 -22.59
C GLU A 45 -5.28 -0.64 -21.09
N LEU A 46 -4.98 -1.78 -20.45
CA LEU A 46 -5.08 -1.92 -19.00
C LEU A 46 -4.06 -1.04 -18.27
N ALA A 47 -2.83 -0.93 -18.81
CA ALA A 47 -1.82 -0.01 -18.26
C ALA A 47 -2.26 1.46 -18.37
N ASP A 48 -2.89 1.85 -19.50
CA ASP A 48 -3.45 3.20 -19.66
C ASP A 48 -4.60 3.48 -18.68
N GLN A 49 -5.45 2.48 -18.40
CA GLN A 49 -6.54 2.61 -17.43
C GLN A 49 -6.02 2.80 -16.00
N VAL A 50 -4.97 2.09 -15.60
CA VAL A 50 -4.34 2.28 -14.28
C VAL A 50 -3.82 3.70 -14.13
N ASP A 51 -3.07 4.18 -15.11
CA ASP A 51 -2.50 5.54 -15.11
C ASP A 51 -3.61 6.61 -15.09
N ALA A 52 -4.69 6.40 -15.87
CA ALA A 52 -5.83 7.30 -15.89
C ALA A 52 -6.68 7.28 -14.61
N ASN A 53 -6.78 6.13 -13.92
CA ASN A 53 -7.59 6.00 -12.71
C ASN A 53 -6.90 6.51 -11.45
N ASP A 54 -5.61 6.78 -11.49
CA ASP A 54 -4.83 7.27 -10.36
C ASP A 54 -5.40 8.57 -9.78
N HIS A 55 -5.92 9.46 -10.64
CA HIS A 55 -6.57 10.69 -10.18
C HIS A 55 -7.79 10.46 -9.25
N ASN A 56 -8.44 9.29 -9.29
CA ASN A 56 -9.56 8.97 -8.40
C ASN A 56 -9.07 8.70 -6.97
N VAL A 57 -7.89 8.08 -6.82
CA VAL A 57 -7.24 7.87 -5.52
C VAL A 57 -6.83 9.21 -4.93
N ASN A 58 -6.17 10.06 -5.74
CA ASN A 58 -5.71 11.39 -5.34
C ASN A 58 -6.89 12.31 -4.94
N ALA A 59 -8.01 12.25 -5.67
CA ALA A 59 -9.22 13.00 -5.32
C ALA A 59 -9.84 12.54 -3.99
N LEU A 60 -9.81 11.23 -3.70
CA LEU A 60 -10.27 10.71 -2.42
C LEU A 60 -9.34 11.11 -1.28
N GLU A 61 -8.01 11.07 -1.47
CA GLU A 61 -7.05 11.55 -0.47
C GLU A 61 -7.40 12.97 -0.05
N VAL A 62 -7.50 13.90 -1.01
CA VAL A 62 -7.82 15.31 -0.74
C VAL A 62 -9.15 15.45 -0.01
N SER A 63 -10.20 14.75 -0.48
CA SER A 63 -11.53 14.82 0.14
C SER A 63 -11.53 14.32 1.58
N ILE A 64 -10.83 13.22 1.88
CA ILE A 64 -10.75 12.66 3.24
C ILE A 64 -9.92 13.59 4.15
N ASP A 65 -8.85 14.18 3.65
CA ASP A 65 -8.03 15.13 4.41
C ASP A 65 -8.84 16.38 4.78
N GLU A 66 -9.64 16.92 3.85
CA GLU A 66 -10.58 18.02 4.13
C GLU A 66 -11.62 17.65 5.19
N ASP A 67 -12.20 16.45 5.12
CA ASP A 67 -13.16 15.94 6.12
C ASP A 67 -12.49 15.84 7.50
N CYS A 68 -11.27 15.31 7.58
CA CYS A 68 -10.47 15.23 8.81
C CYS A 68 -10.21 16.61 9.40
N THR A 69 -9.82 17.56 8.57
CA THR A 69 -9.58 18.97 8.97
C THR A 69 -10.86 19.61 9.51
N HIS A 70 -12.01 19.39 8.86
CA HIS A 70 -13.32 19.87 9.32
C HIS A 70 -13.72 19.26 10.67
N ILE A 71 -13.50 17.97 10.88
CA ILE A 71 -13.75 17.29 12.15
C ILE A 71 -12.91 17.91 13.26
N ILE A 72 -11.61 18.11 13.05
CA ILE A 72 -10.73 18.71 14.05
C ILE A 72 -11.20 20.12 14.41
N ALA A 73 -11.49 20.96 13.40
CA ALA A 73 -11.86 22.37 13.61
C ALA A 73 -13.22 22.54 14.30
N ARG A 74 -14.21 21.71 13.97
CA ARG A 74 -15.59 21.88 14.45
C ARG A 74 -15.91 21.08 15.70
N ARG A 75 -15.29 19.89 15.87
CA ARG A 75 -15.65 18.96 16.95
C ARG A 75 -14.66 18.95 18.08
N GLN A 76 -13.43 19.44 17.85
CA GLN A 76 -12.35 19.46 18.85
C GLN A 76 -12.16 18.07 19.50
N PRO A 77 -11.94 17.01 18.70
CA PRO A 77 -11.87 15.64 19.19
C PRO A 77 -10.79 15.49 20.27
N THR A 78 -11.01 14.59 21.22
CA THR A 78 -10.08 14.35 22.31
C THR A 78 -9.53 12.94 22.27
N ALA A 79 -8.35 12.76 22.86
CA ALA A 79 -7.70 11.47 23.10
C ALA A 79 -7.83 10.46 21.92
N SER A 80 -8.72 9.46 22.04
CA SER A 80 -8.87 8.38 21.04
C SER A 80 -9.33 8.87 19.69
N ASP A 81 -10.27 9.83 19.65
CA ASP A 81 -10.84 10.31 18.40
C ASP A 81 -9.84 11.16 17.64
N LEU A 82 -9.08 12.00 18.33
CA LEU A 82 -7.99 12.76 17.73
C LEU A 82 -6.93 11.82 17.18
N ARG A 83 -6.56 10.74 17.91
CA ARG A 83 -5.62 9.75 17.38
C ARG A 83 -6.15 9.07 16.12
N MET A 84 -7.44 8.69 16.10
CA MET A 84 -8.07 8.10 14.93
C MET A 84 -7.97 9.05 13.72
N VAL A 85 -8.39 10.31 13.85
CA VAL A 85 -8.36 11.28 12.75
C VAL A 85 -6.93 11.50 12.25
N MET A 86 -5.96 11.65 13.17
CA MET A 86 -4.55 11.82 12.79
C MET A 86 -3.97 10.60 12.07
N MET A 87 -4.39 9.38 12.45
CA MET A 87 -3.92 8.15 11.77
C MET A 87 -4.64 7.95 10.43
N VAL A 88 -5.90 8.38 10.30
CA VAL A 88 -6.57 8.43 8.99
C VAL A 88 -5.77 9.27 7.99
N VAL A 89 -5.36 10.49 8.37
CA VAL A 89 -4.55 11.37 7.48
C VAL A 89 -3.26 10.66 7.03
N LYS A 90 -2.59 9.94 7.92
CA LYS A 90 -1.40 9.17 7.55
C LYS A 90 -1.73 7.97 6.65
N THR A 91 -2.82 7.27 6.95
CA THR A 91 -3.25 6.09 6.18
C THR A 91 -3.60 6.45 4.74
N ILE A 92 -4.31 7.56 4.50
CA ILE A 92 -4.63 7.99 3.14
C ILE A 92 -3.39 8.39 2.35
N THR A 93 -2.39 9.01 3.01
CA THR A 93 -1.11 9.32 2.37
C THR A 93 -0.36 8.04 1.98
N ASP A 94 -0.32 7.01 2.84
CA ASP A 94 0.29 5.74 2.47
C ASP A 94 -0.49 5.02 1.37
N LEU A 95 -1.82 5.10 1.35
CA LEU A 95 -2.64 4.55 0.25
C LEU A 95 -2.38 5.26 -1.08
N GLU A 96 -2.26 6.59 -1.09
CA GLU A 96 -1.87 7.36 -2.28
C GLU A 96 -0.50 6.92 -2.79
N ARG A 97 0.50 6.78 -1.90
CA ARG A 97 1.82 6.29 -2.26
C ARG A 97 1.80 4.89 -2.88
N ILE A 98 0.95 4.00 -2.38
CA ILE A 98 0.76 2.67 -2.97
C ILE A 98 0.15 2.80 -4.38
N GLY A 99 -0.83 3.67 -4.57
CA GLY A 99 -1.41 3.99 -5.89
C GLY A 99 -0.39 4.54 -6.87
N ASP A 100 0.44 5.49 -6.46
CA ASP A 100 1.54 6.05 -7.23
C ASP A 100 2.52 4.96 -7.72
N GLU A 101 2.89 4.01 -6.84
CA GLU A 101 3.78 2.90 -7.22
C GLU A 101 3.07 1.93 -8.18
N ALA A 102 1.74 1.71 -8.07
CA ALA A 102 0.98 0.92 -9.04
C ALA A 102 0.93 1.61 -10.41
N ALA A 103 0.68 2.91 -10.47
CA ALA A 103 0.73 3.69 -11.70
C ALA A 103 2.15 3.66 -12.33
N LYS A 104 3.20 3.67 -11.51
CA LYS A 104 4.58 3.51 -11.97
C LYS A 104 4.82 2.12 -12.60
N ILE A 105 4.30 1.03 -12.01
CA ILE A 105 4.37 -0.31 -12.61
C ILE A 105 3.69 -0.31 -13.97
N ALA A 106 2.51 0.29 -14.11
CA ALA A 106 1.81 0.39 -15.38
C ALA A 106 2.63 1.15 -16.45
N ARG A 107 3.29 2.25 -16.07
CA ARG A 107 4.22 2.98 -16.96
C ARG A 107 5.44 2.13 -17.36
N MET A 108 6.03 1.39 -16.42
CA MET A 108 7.13 0.48 -16.72
C MET A 108 6.71 -0.68 -17.63
N ALA A 109 5.50 -1.23 -17.43
CA ALA A 109 4.95 -2.26 -18.31
C ALA A 109 4.92 -1.80 -19.78
N LYS A 110 4.52 -0.55 -20.03
CA LYS A 110 4.54 0.04 -21.39
C LYS A 110 5.97 0.07 -21.96
N LEU A 111 6.95 0.52 -21.19
CA LEU A 111 8.36 0.60 -21.65
C LEU A 111 8.93 -0.80 -21.94
N ILE A 112 8.68 -1.77 -21.07
CA ILE A 112 9.16 -3.15 -21.21
C ILE A 112 8.60 -3.81 -22.48
N HIS A 113 7.31 -3.62 -22.77
CA HIS A 113 6.67 -4.27 -23.92
C HIS A 113 6.80 -3.49 -25.24
N GLN A 114 7.10 -2.20 -25.20
CA GLN A 114 7.38 -1.38 -26.40
C GLN A 114 8.85 -1.48 -26.86
N GLY A 115 9.73 -2.04 -26.03
CA GLY A 115 11.14 -2.21 -26.35
C GLY A 115 11.41 -3.18 -27.49
N GLU A 116 12.68 -3.30 -27.90
CA GLU A 116 13.12 -4.27 -28.89
C GLU A 116 12.73 -5.70 -28.47
N ARG A 117 12.53 -6.61 -29.47
CA ARG A 117 12.13 -8.02 -29.26
C ARG A 117 13.20 -8.81 -28.51
N ILE A 118 13.35 -8.56 -27.24
CA ILE A 118 14.13 -9.35 -26.29
C ILE A 118 13.17 -10.39 -25.69
N SER A 119 13.66 -11.61 -25.49
CA SER A 119 12.89 -12.64 -24.77
C SER A 119 12.69 -12.16 -23.32
N LEU A 120 11.47 -11.72 -22.98
CA LEU A 120 11.16 -11.28 -21.62
C LEU A 120 11.19 -12.50 -20.67
N PRO A 121 11.66 -12.31 -19.44
CA PRO A 121 11.58 -13.35 -18.42
C PRO A 121 10.12 -13.66 -18.09
N ARG A 122 9.89 -14.80 -17.48
CA ARG A 122 8.61 -15.06 -16.83
C ARG A 122 8.52 -14.16 -15.60
N PHE A 123 7.44 -13.38 -15.47
CA PHE A 123 7.23 -12.50 -14.34
C PHE A 123 6.72 -13.22 -13.08
N SER A 124 7.10 -14.49 -12.88
CA SER A 124 6.65 -15.32 -11.74
C SER A 124 7.04 -14.74 -10.41
N GLU A 125 8.27 -14.23 -10.29
CA GLU A 125 8.80 -13.65 -9.07
C GLU A 125 8.09 -12.30 -8.76
N VAL A 126 7.89 -11.48 -9.79
CA VAL A 126 7.15 -10.22 -9.68
C VAL A 126 5.72 -10.47 -9.24
N SER A 127 5.04 -11.44 -9.87
CA SER A 127 3.67 -11.85 -9.52
C SER A 127 3.57 -12.36 -8.08
N TYR A 128 4.55 -13.14 -7.64
CA TYR A 128 4.61 -13.64 -6.27
C TYR A 128 4.78 -12.50 -5.25
N MET A 129 5.75 -11.60 -5.47
CA MET A 129 5.92 -10.43 -4.62
C MET A 129 4.66 -9.57 -4.55
N ALA A 130 4.02 -9.32 -5.68
CA ALA A 130 2.77 -8.56 -5.73
C ALA A 130 1.65 -9.23 -4.93
N SER A 131 1.55 -10.58 -4.97
CA SER A 131 0.56 -11.31 -4.19
C SER A 131 0.77 -11.18 -2.68
N LEU A 132 2.04 -11.17 -2.22
CA LEU A 132 2.38 -10.94 -0.81
C LEU A 132 1.95 -9.53 -0.37
N VAL A 133 2.27 -8.52 -1.17
CA VAL A 133 1.94 -7.12 -0.85
C VAL A 133 0.43 -6.86 -0.87
N LEU A 134 -0.30 -7.44 -1.83
CA LEU A 134 -1.77 -7.39 -1.85
C LEU A 134 -2.39 -8.00 -0.58
N ASP A 135 -1.85 -9.12 -0.10
CA ASP A 135 -2.30 -9.73 1.15
C ASP A 135 -1.98 -8.85 2.37
N MET A 136 -0.79 -8.22 2.40
CA MET A 136 -0.43 -7.24 3.43
C MET A 136 -1.39 -6.05 3.46
N LEU A 137 -1.70 -5.47 2.29
CA LEU A 137 -2.63 -4.34 2.19
C LEU A 137 -4.04 -4.72 2.67
N ARG A 138 -4.55 -5.89 2.26
CA ARG A 138 -5.85 -6.41 2.72
C ARG A 138 -5.90 -6.59 4.22
N LYS A 139 -4.85 -7.16 4.81
CA LYS A 139 -4.73 -7.32 6.27
C LYS A 139 -4.67 -5.97 6.98
N ALA A 140 -3.95 -4.99 6.43
CA ALA A 140 -3.87 -3.64 7.00
C ALA A 140 -5.24 -2.94 6.96
N LEU A 141 -5.97 -3.03 5.85
CA LEU A 141 -7.33 -2.50 5.70
C LEU A 141 -8.34 -3.21 6.63
N ASP A 142 -8.27 -4.55 6.77
CA ASP A 142 -9.11 -5.30 7.71
C ASP A 142 -8.79 -4.91 9.16
N GLY A 143 -7.51 -4.79 9.52
CA GLY A 143 -7.06 -4.30 10.82
C GLY A 143 -7.57 -2.89 11.11
N PHE A 144 -7.52 -1.98 10.14
CA PHE A 144 -8.07 -0.63 10.23
C PHE A 144 -9.60 -0.66 10.42
N ALA A 145 -10.32 -1.44 9.61
CA ALA A 145 -11.77 -1.54 9.67
C ALA A 145 -12.27 -2.07 11.01
N ARG A 146 -11.56 -3.02 11.61
CA ARG A 146 -11.94 -3.69 12.86
C ARG A 146 -11.28 -3.12 14.09
N LEU A 147 -10.33 -2.18 13.93
CA LEU A 147 -9.43 -1.72 14.99
C LEU A 147 -8.69 -2.91 15.65
N ASP A 148 -8.23 -3.85 14.81
CA ASP A 148 -7.51 -5.03 15.23
C ASP A 148 -6.00 -4.86 15.08
N ALA A 149 -5.33 -4.54 16.18
CA ALA A 149 -3.88 -4.35 16.22
C ALA A 149 -3.09 -5.65 16.04
N THR A 150 -3.70 -6.84 16.20
CA THR A 150 -2.98 -8.13 16.11
C THR A 150 -2.43 -8.40 14.71
N LYS A 151 -3.08 -7.84 13.68
CA LYS A 151 -2.63 -7.95 12.29
C LYS A 151 -1.26 -7.34 12.01
N ALA A 152 -0.83 -6.37 12.82
CA ALA A 152 0.47 -5.72 12.64
C ALA A 152 1.65 -6.70 12.72
N VAL A 153 1.57 -7.71 13.58
CA VAL A 153 2.61 -8.74 13.71
C VAL A 153 2.71 -9.62 12.45
N GLU A 154 1.54 -10.05 11.92
CA GLU A 154 1.50 -10.84 10.69
C GLU A 154 2.08 -10.07 9.51
N ILE A 155 1.69 -8.79 9.38
CA ILE A 155 2.14 -7.90 8.32
C ILE A 155 3.65 -7.63 8.43
N ALA A 156 4.17 -7.38 9.63
CA ALA A 156 5.59 -7.14 9.84
C ALA A 156 6.47 -8.37 9.51
N ARG A 157 5.98 -9.59 9.74
CA ARG A 157 6.65 -10.82 9.30
C ARG A 157 6.61 -10.98 7.79
N GLN A 158 5.48 -10.66 7.17
CA GLN A 158 5.30 -10.76 5.72
C GLN A 158 6.16 -9.73 4.97
N ASP A 159 6.35 -8.55 5.54
CA ASP A 159 7.26 -7.52 5.06
C ASP A 159 8.71 -8.03 4.93
N GLN A 160 9.20 -8.77 5.94
CA GLN A 160 10.52 -9.42 5.86
C GLN A 160 10.61 -10.40 4.68
N SER A 161 9.52 -11.13 4.38
CA SER A 161 9.47 -12.05 3.24
C SER A 161 9.50 -11.29 1.90
N VAL A 162 8.83 -10.14 1.80
CA VAL A 162 8.89 -9.26 0.62
C VAL A 162 10.32 -8.75 0.40
N ASP A 163 10.99 -8.33 1.46
CA ASP A 163 12.39 -7.89 1.43
C ASP A 163 13.36 -9.00 0.94
N GLU A 164 13.17 -10.23 1.40
CA GLU A 164 13.96 -11.38 0.98
C GLU A 164 13.74 -11.70 -0.50
N GLU A 165 12.50 -11.73 -0.95
CA GLU A 165 12.14 -11.92 -2.35
C GLU A 165 12.71 -10.82 -3.24
N PHE A 166 12.64 -9.55 -2.81
CA PHE A 166 13.27 -8.44 -3.54
C PHE A 166 14.79 -8.66 -3.72
N ARG A 167 15.50 -9.08 -2.66
CA ARG A 167 16.94 -9.35 -2.73
C ARG A 167 17.26 -10.53 -3.66
N LEU A 168 16.43 -11.58 -3.67
CA LEU A 168 16.59 -12.72 -4.58
C LEU A 168 16.37 -12.29 -6.03
N ASN A 169 15.29 -11.57 -6.31
CA ASN A 169 15.00 -11.03 -7.62
C ASN A 169 16.15 -10.15 -8.15
N LEU A 170 16.67 -9.25 -7.32
CA LEU A 170 17.80 -8.39 -7.69
C LEU A 170 19.00 -9.21 -8.16
N ARG A 171 19.34 -10.31 -7.47
CA ARG A 171 20.45 -11.18 -7.86
C ARG A 171 20.20 -11.88 -9.20
N HIS A 172 18.97 -12.36 -9.43
CA HIS A 172 18.58 -12.99 -10.71
C HIS A 172 18.68 -11.97 -11.86
N LEU A 173 18.15 -10.75 -11.68
CA LEU A 173 18.23 -9.70 -12.69
C LEU A 173 19.69 -9.33 -13.04
N ILE A 174 20.57 -9.23 -12.04
CA ILE A 174 22.00 -8.98 -12.25
C ILE A 174 22.63 -10.12 -13.07
N THR A 175 22.30 -11.38 -12.76
CA THR A 175 22.83 -12.55 -13.50
C THR A 175 22.42 -12.48 -14.96
N TYR A 176 21.15 -12.22 -15.27
CA TYR A 176 20.67 -12.08 -16.64
C TYR A 176 21.37 -10.91 -17.39
N MET A 177 21.55 -9.76 -16.73
CA MET A 177 22.27 -8.64 -17.33
C MET A 177 23.75 -8.98 -17.67
N MET A 178 24.38 -9.83 -16.86
CA MET A 178 25.76 -10.29 -17.11
C MET A 178 25.83 -11.31 -18.26
N GLU A 179 24.81 -12.15 -18.43
CA GLU A 179 24.75 -13.16 -19.50
C GLU A 179 24.51 -12.51 -20.87
N ASP A 180 23.64 -11.51 -20.96
CA ASP A 180 23.39 -10.76 -22.20
C ASP A 180 23.29 -9.25 -21.95
N PRO A 181 24.36 -8.48 -22.19
CA PRO A 181 24.38 -7.03 -21.97
C PRO A 181 23.32 -6.24 -22.77
N ARG A 182 22.72 -6.81 -23.81
CA ARG A 182 21.64 -6.17 -24.58
C ARG A 182 20.34 -6.09 -23.77
N THR A 183 20.20 -6.89 -22.74
CA THR A 183 19.01 -6.94 -21.89
C THR A 183 19.04 -5.95 -20.74
N ILE A 184 20.15 -5.25 -20.50
CA ILE A 184 20.35 -4.38 -19.32
C ILE A 184 19.23 -3.36 -19.18
N SER A 185 18.82 -2.68 -20.25
CA SER A 185 17.76 -1.67 -20.17
C SER A 185 16.45 -2.25 -19.64
N VAL A 186 16.00 -3.37 -20.21
CA VAL A 186 14.73 -4.03 -19.81
C VAL A 186 14.79 -4.56 -18.39
N PHE A 187 15.92 -5.15 -17.98
CA PHE A 187 16.07 -5.65 -16.62
C PHE A 187 16.17 -4.55 -15.56
N ILE A 188 16.67 -3.36 -15.94
CA ILE A 188 16.57 -2.17 -15.09
C ILE A 188 15.11 -1.74 -14.91
N ASP A 189 14.30 -1.75 -15.97
CA ASP A 189 12.88 -1.42 -15.85
C ASP A 189 12.14 -2.43 -14.97
N ILE A 190 12.45 -3.73 -15.08
CA ILE A 190 11.94 -4.78 -14.20
C ILE A 190 12.41 -4.58 -12.74
N LEU A 191 13.64 -4.13 -12.53
CA LEU A 191 14.13 -3.78 -11.19
C LEU A 191 13.32 -2.63 -10.57
N PHE A 192 12.96 -1.62 -11.36
CA PHE A 192 12.08 -0.54 -10.88
C PHE A 192 10.69 -1.05 -10.52
N VAL A 193 10.16 -2.03 -11.26
CA VAL A 193 8.90 -2.70 -10.91
C VAL A 193 9.00 -3.43 -9.57
N THR A 194 10.04 -4.27 -9.39
CA THR A 194 10.22 -5.01 -8.12
C THR A 194 10.43 -4.07 -6.93
N LYS A 195 11.15 -2.95 -7.13
CA LYS A 195 11.31 -1.93 -6.09
C LYS A 195 10.01 -1.19 -5.78
N ALA A 196 9.16 -0.95 -6.78
CA ALA A 196 7.84 -0.36 -6.56
C ALA A 196 6.97 -1.29 -5.68
N ILE A 197 6.98 -2.60 -5.95
CA ILE A 197 6.24 -3.59 -5.15
C ILE A 197 6.75 -3.65 -3.70
N GLU A 198 8.06 -3.66 -3.49
CA GLU A 198 8.64 -3.64 -2.14
C GLU A 198 8.19 -2.38 -1.36
N ARG A 199 8.22 -1.20 -1.99
CA ARG A 199 7.74 0.04 -1.36
C ARG A 199 6.26 0.03 -1.01
N MET A 200 5.42 -0.61 -1.82
CA MET A 200 4.02 -0.82 -1.45
C MET A 200 3.90 -1.64 -0.16
N GLY A 201 4.75 -2.66 0.02
CA GLY A 201 4.83 -3.45 1.26
C GLY A 201 5.18 -2.59 2.46
N ASP A 202 6.22 -1.73 2.33
CA ASP A 202 6.60 -0.75 3.36
C ASP A 202 5.41 0.12 3.79
N HIS A 203 4.65 0.66 2.83
CA HIS A 203 3.47 1.49 3.11
C HIS A 203 2.34 0.71 3.78
N ALA A 204 2.07 -0.53 3.34
CA ALA A 204 1.07 -1.40 3.98
C ALA A 204 1.45 -1.73 5.44
N LYS A 205 2.74 -1.94 5.72
CA LYS A 205 3.26 -2.10 7.08
C LYS A 205 3.03 -0.84 7.92
N ASN A 206 3.38 0.34 7.39
CA ASN A 206 3.13 1.61 8.09
C ASN A 206 1.66 1.74 8.51
N MET A 207 0.72 1.42 7.62
CA MET A 207 -0.71 1.44 7.93
C MET A 207 -1.05 0.53 9.12
N SER A 208 -0.45 -0.65 9.21
CA SER A 208 -0.66 -1.57 10.33
C SER A 208 -0.14 -1.01 11.67
N GLU A 209 1.01 -0.32 11.64
CA GLU A 209 1.59 0.37 12.80
C GLU A 209 0.69 1.52 13.28
N TYR A 210 0.01 2.22 12.36
CA TYR A 210 -0.98 3.24 12.73
C TYR A 210 -2.19 2.64 13.44
N VAL A 211 -2.62 1.43 13.05
CA VAL A 211 -3.70 0.71 13.76
C VAL A 211 -3.28 0.39 15.20
N VAL A 212 -2.04 -0.05 15.42
CA VAL A 212 -1.51 -0.25 16.79
C VAL A 212 -1.58 1.05 17.59
N TYR A 213 -1.15 2.16 17.01
CA TYR A 213 -1.22 3.46 17.68
C TYR A 213 -2.65 3.91 17.97
N MET A 214 -3.60 3.69 17.05
CA MET A 214 -5.02 4.00 17.29
C MET A 214 -5.57 3.25 18.48
N VAL A 215 -5.29 1.94 18.57
CA VAL A 215 -5.88 1.03 19.55
C VAL A 215 -5.16 1.12 20.91
N LYS A 216 -3.83 1.05 20.91
CA LYS A 216 -3.01 0.98 22.12
C LYS A 216 -2.49 2.34 22.60
N GLY A 217 -2.47 3.36 21.73
CA GLY A 217 -1.89 4.67 22.04
C GLY A 217 -0.36 4.66 22.07
N LYS A 218 0.29 3.59 21.63
CA LYS A 218 1.75 3.44 21.60
C LYS A 218 2.26 3.49 20.16
N ASP A 219 3.26 4.31 19.91
CA ASP A 219 3.94 4.41 18.63
C ASP A 219 4.97 3.28 18.53
N VAL A 220 4.73 2.35 17.60
CA VAL A 220 5.59 1.19 17.35
C VAL A 220 6.41 1.34 16.07
N ARG A 221 6.39 2.52 15.45
CA ARG A 221 7.25 2.80 14.29
C ARG A 221 8.71 2.70 14.69
N HIS A 222 9.52 2.07 13.83
CA HIS A 222 10.96 1.86 14.06
C HIS A 222 11.30 0.97 15.26
N THR A 223 10.34 0.20 15.76
CA THR A 223 10.58 -0.80 16.80
C THR A 223 10.81 -2.19 16.20
N SER A 224 11.40 -3.09 16.98
CA SER A 224 11.61 -4.47 16.54
C SER A 224 10.29 -5.26 16.51
N LEU A 225 10.28 -6.37 15.74
CA LEU A 225 9.12 -7.26 15.68
C LEU A 225 8.72 -7.76 17.08
N GLU A 226 9.70 -8.11 17.94
CA GLU A 226 9.46 -8.58 19.29
C GLU A 226 8.79 -7.50 20.16
N GLU A 227 9.10 -6.23 19.93
CA GLU A 227 8.46 -5.11 20.63
C GLU A 227 7.02 -4.93 20.17
N ILE A 228 6.75 -5.03 18.86
CA ILE A 228 5.38 -5.00 18.32
C ILE A 228 4.56 -6.15 18.92
N GLU A 229 5.10 -7.38 18.95
CA GLU A 229 4.44 -8.53 19.55
C GLU A 229 4.04 -8.31 21.00
N LYS A 230 4.94 -7.75 21.83
CA LYS A 230 4.66 -7.46 23.25
C LYS A 230 3.57 -6.43 23.47
N GLU A 231 3.44 -5.45 22.54
CA GLU A 231 2.45 -4.39 22.68
C GLU A 231 1.06 -4.82 22.20
N VAL A 232 1.00 -5.79 21.31
CA VAL A 232 -0.24 -6.23 20.66
C VAL A 232 -0.89 -7.39 21.40
N MET A 233 -0.08 -8.31 21.97
CA MET A 233 -0.55 -9.44 22.79
C MET A 233 -0.93 -8.99 24.21
#